data_3bed7546d78ea8b17afdee6932c3e500
#
_entry.id   3bed7546d78ea8b17afdee6932c3e500
#
_cell.length_a   1.000
_cell.length_b   1.000
_cell.length_c   1.000
_cell.angle_alpha   90.00
_cell.angle_beta   90.00
_cell.angle_gamma   90.00
#
_symmetry.space_group_name_H-M   'P 1'
#
loop_
_entity.id
_entity.type
_entity.pdbx_description
1 polymer ?
#
loop_
_entity_poly.entity_id
_entity_poly.type
_entity_poly.pdbx_seq_one_letter_code
_entity_poly.pdbx_strand_id
1 'polypeptide(L)'
;MRNAVMRRVLWVPAFCLFAAQAHAATPADSVLAHGARDGTAPAWAVTVATPGGWTRDCCTYARAIGVDAVLYQGEWSGKPQRVMVLNVTPRKLPTLTAEVQADRKRYLQHDPAGKVSVIAVRHQAMPCEASIYQGSDHVDDVVVFCDPGQASGIRLSWSMAFDDADPSRRTLLDDFMRVVVATRLAPDTGTSPPHGS
;
A
#
# COMPACT_ATOMS: atom_id res chain seq x y z
N MET A 1 5.68 -85.19 -19.03
CA MET A 1 6.02 -84.40 -17.86
C MET A 1 5.80 -82.94 -18.18
N ARG A 2 4.70 -82.34 -17.64
CA ARG A 2 4.25 -80.97 -17.97
C ARG A 2 4.57 -80.11 -16.77
N ASN A 3 5.51 -79.15 -16.91
CA ASN A 3 5.79 -78.13 -15.85
C ASN A 3 4.85 -76.96 -16.02
N ALA A 4 3.97 -76.77 -15.02
CA ALA A 4 3.15 -75.56 -14.89
C ALA A 4 3.94 -74.46 -14.22
N VAL A 5 4.16 -73.35 -14.94
CA VAL A 5 4.77 -72.12 -14.41
C VAL A 5 3.66 -71.23 -13.85
N MET A 6 3.62 -71.09 -12.54
CA MET A 6 2.69 -70.31 -11.78
C MET A 6 3.14 -68.83 -11.77
N ARG A 7 2.47 -67.95 -12.57
CA ARG A 7 2.71 -66.50 -12.57
C ARG A 7 2.03 -65.89 -11.34
N ARG A 8 2.85 -65.36 -10.42
CA ARG A 8 2.38 -64.51 -9.31
C ARG A 8 2.16 -63.13 -9.84
N VAL A 9 0.89 -62.68 -9.80
CA VAL A 9 0.49 -61.28 -10.07
C VAL A 9 0.71 -60.52 -8.78
N LEU A 10 1.69 -59.60 -8.77
CA LEU A 10 1.91 -58.63 -7.70
C LEU A 10 0.92 -57.45 -7.88
N TRP A 11 -0.02 -57.36 -6.97
CA TRP A 11 -0.89 -56.17 -6.84
C TRP A 11 -0.09 -55.10 -6.09
N VAL A 12 0.19 -53.96 -6.77
CA VAL A 12 0.74 -52.74 -6.15
C VAL A 12 -0.44 -51.83 -5.85
N PRO A 13 -0.72 -51.46 -4.57
CA PRO A 13 -1.73 -50.49 -4.29
C PRO A 13 -1.21 -49.11 -4.66
N ALA A 14 -1.89 -48.44 -5.57
CA ALA A 14 -1.66 -47.03 -5.89
C ALA A 14 -2.13 -46.15 -4.71
N PHE A 15 -1.20 -45.65 -3.93
CA PHE A 15 -1.46 -44.63 -2.93
C PHE A 15 -1.64 -43.26 -3.62
N CYS A 16 -2.88 -42.82 -3.80
CA CYS A 16 -3.18 -41.45 -4.21
C CYS A 16 -2.85 -40.49 -3.06
N LEU A 17 -1.70 -39.85 -3.13
CA LEU A 17 -1.36 -38.71 -2.28
C LEU A 17 -2.20 -37.50 -2.73
N PHE A 18 -3.30 -37.24 -2.03
CA PHE A 18 -4.00 -35.95 -2.11
C PHE A 18 -3.13 -34.89 -1.43
N ALA A 19 -2.37 -34.13 -2.24
CA ALA A 19 -1.74 -32.92 -1.77
C ALA A 19 -2.84 -31.88 -1.48
N ALA A 20 -3.17 -31.68 -0.20
CA ALA A 20 -4.01 -30.59 0.23
C ALA A 20 -3.25 -29.28 -0.05
N GLN A 21 -3.65 -28.57 -1.11
CA GLN A 21 -3.19 -27.22 -1.36
C GLN A 21 -3.80 -26.33 -0.29
N ALA A 22 -3.00 -25.94 0.70
CA ALA A 22 -3.34 -24.87 1.61
C ALA A 22 -3.42 -23.57 0.78
N HIS A 23 -4.61 -23.16 0.41
CA HIS A 23 -4.83 -21.82 -0.13
C HIS A 23 -4.55 -20.85 1.03
N ALA A 24 -3.41 -20.15 0.96
CA ALA A 24 -3.18 -18.99 1.81
C ALA A 24 -4.32 -18.00 1.51
N ALA A 25 -5.19 -17.78 2.50
CA ALA A 25 -6.23 -16.78 2.40
C ALA A 25 -5.56 -15.44 2.13
N THR A 26 -5.89 -14.82 1.00
CA THR A 26 -5.49 -13.45 0.71
C THR A 26 -6.00 -12.58 1.85
N PRO A 27 -5.17 -11.75 2.50
CA PRO A 27 -5.66 -10.86 3.56
C PRO A 27 -6.81 -10.04 2.98
N ALA A 28 -7.96 -10.10 3.63
CA ALA A 28 -9.13 -9.37 3.16
C ALA A 28 -8.81 -7.89 3.13
N ASP A 29 -9.04 -7.24 2.00
CA ASP A 29 -8.95 -5.79 1.87
C ASP A 29 -9.92 -5.17 2.89
N SER A 30 -9.39 -4.41 3.83
CA SER A 30 -10.20 -3.75 4.85
C SER A 30 -10.15 -2.24 4.64
N VAL A 31 -11.26 -1.57 4.94
CA VAL A 31 -11.32 -0.11 4.91
C VAL A 31 -10.23 0.43 5.82
N LEU A 32 -9.32 1.20 5.25
CA LEU A 32 -8.23 1.87 5.96
C LEU A 32 -8.67 3.26 6.41
N ALA A 33 -9.30 4.02 5.51
CA ALA A 33 -9.80 5.37 5.76
C ALA A 33 -11.04 5.65 4.91
N HIS A 34 -11.87 6.55 5.38
CA HIS A 34 -13.03 7.04 4.63
C HIS A 34 -13.24 8.53 4.90
N GLY A 35 -13.85 9.21 3.92
CA GLY A 35 -14.21 10.63 4.03
C GLY A 35 -15.66 10.84 3.63
N ALA A 36 -16.30 11.76 4.35
CA ALA A 36 -17.65 12.21 4.01
C ALA A 36 -17.66 13.09 2.76
N ARG A 37 -18.83 13.22 2.13
CA ARG A 37 -19.03 14.18 1.06
C ARG A 37 -18.80 15.60 1.59
N ASP A 38 -17.93 16.37 0.94
CA ASP A 38 -17.63 17.76 1.26
C ASP A 38 -17.94 18.63 0.06
N GLY A 39 -18.98 18.81 -0.46
CA GLY A 39 -19.36 19.71 -1.56
C GLY A 39 -18.58 19.58 -2.88
N THR A 40 -17.31 19.20 -2.83
CA THR A 40 -16.40 19.09 -3.98
C THR A 40 -16.09 17.64 -4.37
N ALA A 41 -16.17 16.72 -3.42
CA ALA A 41 -15.93 15.30 -3.64
C ALA A 41 -17.10 14.44 -3.11
N PRO A 42 -17.46 13.33 -3.77
CA PRO A 42 -18.35 12.34 -3.19
C PRO A 42 -17.73 11.70 -1.95
N ALA A 43 -18.54 11.06 -1.13
CA ALA A 43 -18.03 10.21 -0.06
C ALA A 43 -17.15 9.09 -0.63
N TRP A 44 -16.06 8.77 0.05
CA TRP A 44 -15.05 7.81 -0.42
C TRP A 44 -14.55 6.89 0.71
N ALA A 45 -14.13 5.71 0.33
CA ALA A 45 -13.42 4.79 1.20
C ALA A 45 -12.16 4.28 0.50
N VAL A 46 -11.06 4.22 1.23
CA VAL A 46 -9.81 3.60 0.77
C VAL A 46 -9.65 2.28 1.48
N THR A 47 -9.45 1.22 0.69
CA THR A 47 -9.12 -0.11 1.20
C THR A 47 -7.70 -0.49 0.83
N VAL A 48 -7.05 -1.26 1.71
CA VAL A 48 -5.70 -1.78 1.47
C VAL A 48 -5.48 -3.06 2.26
N ALA A 49 -4.69 -3.97 1.69
CA ALA A 49 -4.15 -5.10 2.44
C ALA A 49 -2.99 -4.63 3.31
N THR A 50 -3.12 -4.76 4.63
CA THR A 50 -2.05 -4.41 5.57
C THR A 50 -0.94 -5.47 5.52
N PRO A 51 0.31 -5.11 5.25
CA PRO A 51 1.41 -6.07 5.25
C PRO A 51 1.63 -6.68 6.63
N GLY A 52 2.18 -7.90 6.67
CA GLY A 52 2.55 -8.54 7.94
C GLY A 52 3.53 -7.68 8.75
N GLY A 53 3.28 -7.57 10.06
CA GLY A 53 4.11 -6.77 10.96
C GLY A 53 3.83 -5.27 10.94
N TRP A 54 2.83 -4.81 10.17
CA TRP A 54 2.37 -3.43 10.17
C TRP A 54 1.03 -3.31 10.90
N THR A 55 0.87 -2.23 11.64
CA THR A 55 -0.40 -1.84 12.29
C THR A 55 -1.02 -0.67 11.54
N ARG A 56 -2.34 -0.66 11.40
CA ARG A 56 -3.07 0.42 10.73
C ARG A 56 -3.76 1.32 11.76
N ASP A 57 -3.80 2.62 11.46
CA ASP A 57 -4.62 3.59 12.19
C ASP A 57 -5.13 4.67 11.24
N CYS A 58 -6.40 5.07 11.41
CA CYS A 58 -7.02 6.16 10.66
C CYS A 58 -7.48 7.30 11.57
N CYS A 59 -7.54 7.03 12.86
CA CYS A 59 -8.48 7.78 13.67
C CYS A 59 -7.85 8.40 14.91
N THR A 60 -6.78 7.82 15.43
CA THR A 60 -6.07 8.32 16.62
C THR A 60 -4.74 8.93 16.23
N TYR A 61 -3.82 8.11 15.77
CA TYR A 61 -2.46 8.55 15.44
C TYR A 61 -2.39 9.31 14.12
N ALA A 62 -3.11 8.84 13.11
CA ALA A 62 -3.21 9.53 11.83
C ALA A 62 -3.75 10.96 12.03
N ARG A 63 -4.81 11.11 12.80
CA ARG A 63 -5.39 12.43 13.11
C ARG A 63 -4.43 13.31 13.91
N ALA A 64 -3.67 12.74 14.85
CA ALA A 64 -2.71 13.49 15.66
C ALA A 64 -1.59 14.12 14.82
N ILE A 65 -1.24 13.52 13.67
CA ILE A 65 -0.26 14.08 12.73
C ILE A 65 -0.88 14.72 11.49
N GLY A 66 -2.22 14.85 11.44
CA GLY A 66 -2.94 15.57 10.40
C GLY A 66 -3.02 14.86 9.05
N VAL A 67 -3.08 13.51 9.05
CA VAL A 67 -3.20 12.67 7.85
C VAL A 67 -4.43 11.77 7.91
N ASP A 68 -4.83 11.18 6.78
CA ASP A 68 -6.05 10.37 6.72
C ASP A 68 -5.86 8.95 7.26
N ALA A 69 -4.69 8.36 7.06
CA ALA A 69 -4.35 7.06 7.63
C ALA A 69 -2.84 6.84 7.70
N VAL A 70 -2.45 5.93 8.58
CA VAL A 70 -1.07 5.44 8.69
C VAL A 70 -1.02 3.92 8.76
N LEU A 71 0.06 3.36 8.21
CA LEU A 71 0.53 2.03 8.55
C LEU A 71 1.87 2.22 9.25
N TYR A 72 2.07 1.58 10.41
CA TYR A 72 3.30 1.74 11.18
C TYR A 72 3.80 0.42 11.75
N GLN A 73 5.09 0.35 12.05
CA GLN A 73 5.73 -0.77 12.74
C GLN A 73 6.16 -0.36 14.15
N GLY A 74 6.11 -1.33 15.07
CA GLY A 74 6.44 -1.10 16.48
C GLY A 74 5.31 -0.43 17.26
N GLU A 75 5.66 0.14 18.40
CA GLU A 75 4.72 0.88 19.24
C GLU A 75 4.65 2.34 18.82
N TRP A 76 3.44 2.90 18.84
CA TRP A 76 3.26 4.33 18.61
C TRP A 76 3.61 5.10 19.89
N SER A 77 4.88 5.44 20.03
CA SER A 77 5.37 6.25 21.14
C SER A 77 5.62 7.73 20.76
N GLY A 78 4.92 8.20 19.72
CA GLY A 78 5.15 9.52 19.12
C GLY A 78 6.20 9.54 18.00
N LYS A 79 7.07 8.55 17.94
CA LYS A 79 8.03 8.33 16.86
C LYS A 79 8.10 6.83 16.56
N PRO A 80 7.12 6.25 15.86
CA PRO A 80 7.21 4.87 15.43
C PRO A 80 8.43 4.71 14.51
N GLN A 81 9.02 3.54 14.53
CA GLN A 81 10.27 3.29 13.78
C GLN A 81 10.07 3.47 12.27
N ARG A 82 8.89 3.14 11.77
CA ARG A 82 8.55 3.18 10.35
C ARG A 82 7.09 3.53 10.19
N VAL A 83 6.80 4.46 9.30
CA VAL A 83 5.44 4.93 9.04
C VAL A 83 5.22 5.09 7.54
N MET A 84 4.17 4.47 7.02
CA MET A 84 3.60 4.82 5.72
C MET A 84 2.40 5.71 5.97
N VAL A 85 2.30 6.80 5.24
CA VAL A 85 1.27 7.81 5.41
C VAL A 85 0.38 7.86 4.18
N LEU A 86 -0.94 7.86 4.38
CA LEU A 86 -1.93 8.15 3.34
C LEU A 86 -2.54 9.53 3.56
N ASN A 87 -2.53 10.33 2.50
CA ASN A 87 -3.35 11.53 2.41
C ASN A 87 -4.32 11.43 1.23
N VAL A 88 -5.55 11.85 1.47
CA VAL A 88 -6.62 11.97 0.47
C VAL A 88 -7.00 13.43 0.39
N THR A 89 -6.68 14.08 -0.70
CA THR A 89 -6.87 15.54 -0.84
C THR A 89 -7.76 15.87 -2.03
N PRO A 90 -8.51 16.96 -2.00
CA PRO A 90 -9.16 17.48 -3.20
C PRO A 90 -8.15 17.70 -4.33
N ARG A 91 -8.57 17.48 -5.57
CA ARG A 91 -7.76 17.77 -6.76
C ARG A 91 -7.42 19.26 -6.80
N LYS A 92 -6.14 19.60 -6.73
CA LYS A 92 -5.66 20.98 -6.73
C LYS A 92 -5.26 21.46 -8.13
N LEU A 93 -4.69 20.53 -8.93
CA LEU A 93 -4.21 20.81 -10.27
C LEU A 93 -4.92 19.93 -11.31
N PRO A 94 -4.98 20.34 -12.57
CA PRO A 94 -5.74 19.63 -13.59
C PRO A 94 -5.27 18.21 -13.85
N THR A 95 -3.96 17.97 -13.77
CA THR A 95 -3.35 16.67 -14.07
C THR A 95 -2.53 16.13 -12.89
N LEU A 96 -2.41 14.80 -12.81
CA LEU A 96 -1.52 14.14 -11.87
C LEU A 96 -0.08 14.61 -12.02
N THR A 97 0.42 14.65 -13.25
CA THR A 97 1.78 15.10 -13.55
C THR A 97 2.05 16.54 -13.08
N ALA A 98 1.08 17.45 -13.20
CA ALA A 98 1.23 18.81 -12.70
C ALA A 98 1.37 18.85 -11.17
N GLU A 99 0.60 18.03 -10.44
CA GLU A 99 0.71 17.91 -8.98
C GLU A 99 2.07 17.35 -8.55
N VAL A 100 2.52 16.28 -9.22
CA VAL A 100 3.84 15.67 -8.96
C VAL A 100 4.98 16.65 -9.25
N GLN A 101 4.90 17.39 -10.35
CA GLN A 101 5.91 18.41 -10.67
C GLN A 101 5.93 19.56 -9.66
N ALA A 102 4.76 19.99 -9.20
CA ALA A 102 4.66 21.01 -8.15
C ALA A 102 5.26 20.53 -6.82
N ASP A 103 5.05 19.26 -6.48
CA ASP A 103 5.62 18.64 -5.29
C ASP A 103 7.14 18.54 -5.37
N ARG A 104 7.68 18.03 -6.47
CA ARG A 104 9.14 17.97 -6.72
C ARG A 104 9.80 19.35 -6.64
N LYS A 105 9.16 20.36 -7.26
CA LYS A 105 9.65 21.73 -7.21
C LYS A 105 9.69 22.25 -5.77
N ARG A 106 8.66 21.99 -4.98
CA ARG A 106 8.58 22.39 -3.56
C ARG A 106 9.67 21.73 -2.74
N TYR A 107 9.89 20.42 -2.94
CA TYR A 107 10.97 19.71 -2.28
C TYR A 107 12.33 20.35 -2.55
N LEU A 108 12.69 20.56 -3.82
CA LEU A 108 13.98 21.18 -4.21
C LEU A 108 14.11 22.65 -3.79
N GLN A 109 13.01 23.33 -3.47
CA GLN A 109 13.06 24.66 -2.84
C GLN A 109 13.41 24.58 -1.36
N HIS A 110 12.97 23.51 -0.66
CA HIS A 110 13.31 23.28 0.76
C HIS A 110 14.69 22.66 0.92
N ASP A 111 15.08 21.75 0.05
CA ASP A 111 16.39 21.12 0.01
C ASP A 111 17.03 21.25 -1.36
N PRO A 112 17.72 22.38 -1.64
CA PRO A 112 18.38 22.60 -2.93
C PRO A 112 19.52 21.63 -3.25
N ALA A 113 20.10 20.97 -2.23
CA ALA A 113 21.14 19.95 -2.40
C ALA A 113 20.56 18.54 -2.58
N GLY A 114 19.28 18.36 -2.29
CA GLY A 114 18.57 17.11 -2.44
C GLY A 114 18.45 16.70 -3.91
N LYS A 115 18.12 15.42 -4.13
CA LYS A 115 17.94 14.86 -5.47
C LYS A 115 16.54 14.25 -5.58
N VAL A 116 16.01 14.25 -6.80
CA VAL A 116 14.72 13.63 -7.11
C VAL A 116 14.90 12.59 -8.20
N SER A 117 14.48 11.36 -7.92
CA SER A 117 14.45 10.25 -8.87
C SER A 117 13.00 9.82 -9.13
N VAL A 118 12.70 9.46 -10.38
CA VAL A 118 11.39 8.92 -10.77
C VAL A 118 11.45 7.41 -10.73
N ILE A 119 10.46 6.79 -10.13
CA ILE A 119 10.30 5.34 -10.14
C ILE A 119 8.99 4.94 -10.83
N ALA A 120 9.04 3.83 -11.55
CA ALA A 120 7.85 3.33 -12.25
C ALA A 120 6.88 2.68 -11.26
N VAL A 121 5.61 3.08 -11.34
CA VAL A 121 4.51 2.44 -10.61
C VAL A 121 3.51 1.89 -11.61
N ARG A 122 3.16 0.62 -11.46
CA ARG A 122 2.10 -0.03 -12.24
C ARG A 122 0.93 -0.34 -11.34
N HIS A 123 -0.05 0.54 -11.32
CA HIS A 123 -1.29 0.33 -10.59
C HIS A 123 -2.40 -0.07 -11.56
N GLN A 124 -3.17 -1.14 -11.23
CA GLN A 124 -4.17 -1.70 -12.15
C GLN A 124 -5.43 -0.84 -12.31
N ALA A 125 -5.81 -0.11 -11.24
CA ALA A 125 -7.10 0.59 -11.18
C ALA A 125 -6.99 2.11 -11.43
N MET A 126 -5.79 2.70 -11.29
CA MET A 126 -5.62 4.14 -11.43
C MET A 126 -4.21 4.50 -11.87
N PRO A 127 -3.98 5.59 -12.63
CA PRO A 127 -2.65 6.09 -12.92
C PRO A 127 -1.99 6.59 -11.63
N CYS A 128 -0.71 6.22 -11.45
CA CYS A 128 0.13 6.67 -10.36
C CYS A 128 1.49 7.12 -10.87
N GLU A 129 2.05 8.15 -10.23
CA GLU A 129 3.42 8.62 -10.45
C GLU A 129 4.18 8.65 -9.12
N ALA A 130 5.42 8.18 -9.12
CA ALA A 130 6.24 8.07 -7.92
C ALA A 130 7.57 8.81 -8.05
N SER A 131 8.02 9.34 -6.91
CA SER A 131 9.32 9.98 -6.75
C SER A 131 10.02 9.44 -5.51
N ILE A 132 11.34 9.33 -5.59
CA ILE A 132 12.20 9.23 -4.42
C ILE A 132 12.90 10.57 -4.28
N TYR A 133 12.77 11.17 -3.13
CA TYR A 133 13.44 12.38 -2.70
C TYR A 133 14.60 11.98 -1.81
N GLN A 134 15.82 12.26 -2.25
CA GLN A 134 17.04 11.95 -1.50
C GLN A 134 17.51 13.22 -0.79
N GLY A 135 17.29 13.24 0.53
CA GLY A 135 17.57 14.41 1.34
C GLY A 135 19.06 14.64 1.59
N SER A 136 19.46 15.90 1.70
CA SER A 136 20.81 16.29 2.12
C SER A 136 21.06 15.98 3.61
N ASP A 137 20.01 15.67 4.36
CA ASP A 137 20.01 15.25 5.76
C ASP A 137 20.12 13.73 5.95
N HIS A 138 20.35 12.97 4.87
CA HIS A 138 20.42 11.51 4.87
C HIS A 138 19.08 10.81 5.12
N VAL A 139 17.97 11.52 4.98
CA VAL A 139 16.61 10.93 4.97
C VAL A 139 16.09 10.92 3.55
N ASP A 140 15.72 9.74 3.10
CA ASP A 140 15.05 9.56 1.81
C ASP A 140 13.53 9.46 2.04
N ASP A 141 12.75 10.14 1.18
CA ASP A 141 11.31 10.01 1.12
C ASP A 141 10.88 9.35 -0.18
N VAL A 142 10.02 8.34 -0.11
CA VAL A 142 9.28 7.86 -1.26
C VAL A 142 7.87 8.42 -1.22
N VAL A 143 7.44 9.04 -2.31
CA VAL A 143 6.09 9.59 -2.44
C VAL A 143 5.45 9.10 -3.73
N VAL A 144 4.21 8.61 -3.63
CA VAL A 144 3.42 8.15 -4.77
C VAL A 144 2.10 8.89 -4.78
N PHE A 145 1.83 9.59 -5.86
CA PHE A 145 0.54 10.20 -6.14
C PHE A 145 -0.27 9.31 -7.06
N CYS A 146 -1.55 9.12 -6.77
CA CYS A 146 -2.48 8.35 -7.58
C CYS A 146 -3.74 9.16 -7.90
N ASP A 147 -4.26 9.00 -9.12
CA ASP A 147 -5.46 9.66 -9.61
C ASP A 147 -6.60 8.67 -9.81
N PRO A 148 -7.58 8.60 -8.89
CA PRO A 148 -8.74 7.73 -9.07
C PRO A 148 -9.70 8.18 -10.18
N GLY A 149 -9.38 9.25 -10.88
CA GLY A 149 -10.17 9.83 -11.95
C GLY A 149 -10.92 11.09 -11.55
N GLN A 150 -11.33 11.85 -12.56
CA GLN A 150 -11.93 13.17 -12.36
C GLN A 150 -13.25 13.12 -11.56
N ALA A 151 -14.03 12.07 -11.75
CA ALA A 151 -15.31 11.90 -11.06
C ALA A 151 -15.17 11.73 -9.53
N SER A 152 -14.00 11.29 -9.06
CA SER A 152 -13.73 11.17 -7.62
C SER A 152 -13.53 12.51 -6.92
N GLY A 153 -13.12 13.55 -7.65
CA GLY A 153 -12.80 14.86 -7.10
C GLY A 153 -11.55 14.92 -6.23
N ILE A 154 -10.85 13.80 -6.03
CA ILE A 154 -9.74 13.66 -5.09
C ILE A 154 -8.44 13.13 -5.74
N ARG A 155 -7.35 13.25 -4.99
CA ARG A 155 -6.05 12.61 -5.21
C ARG A 155 -5.68 11.80 -3.98
N LEU A 156 -4.97 10.70 -4.20
CA LEU A 156 -4.33 9.93 -3.13
C LEU A 156 -2.84 10.20 -3.17
N SER A 157 -2.22 10.35 -2.01
CA SER A 157 -0.77 10.30 -1.89
C SER A 157 -0.35 9.37 -0.77
N TRP A 158 0.55 8.45 -1.08
CA TRP A 158 1.26 7.63 -0.11
C TRP A 158 2.68 8.15 0.03
N SER A 159 3.19 8.19 1.26
CA SER A 159 4.59 8.54 1.53
C SER A 159 5.18 7.71 2.65
N MET A 160 6.49 7.54 2.62
CA MET A 160 7.28 6.91 3.67
C MET A 160 8.70 7.48 3.64
N ALA A 161 9.19 7.87 4.82
CA ALA A 161 10.58 8.28 5.02
C ALA A 161 11.41 7.14 5.61
N PHE A 162 12.68 7.09 5.27
CA PHE A 162 13.66 6.15 5.82
C PHE A 162 15.09 6.71 5.68
N ASP A 163 15.99 6.29 6.58
CA ASP A 163 17.39 6.60 6.51
C ASP A 163 18.01 6.03 5.20
N ASP A 164 18.85 6.81 4.51
CA ASP A 164 19.50 6.39 3.27
C ASP A 164 20.44 5.19 3.48
N ALA A 165 20.96 5.02 4.68
CA ALA A 165 21.80 3.92 5.13
C ALA A 165 21.01 2.73 5.74
N ASP A 166 19.66 2.79 5.82
CA ASP A 166 18.89 1.69 6.42
C ASP A 166 19.11 0.37 5.64
N PRO A 167 19.66 -0.67 6.28
CA PRO A 167 19.92 -1.95 5.62
C PRO A 167 18.63 -2.63 5.12
N SER A 168 17.47 -2.24 5.65
CA SER A 168 16.15 -2.73 5.23
C SER A 168 15.51 -1.88 4.13
N ARG A 169 16.17 -0.83 3.65
CA ARG A 169 15.64 0.12 2.66
C ARG A 169 14.92 -0.55 1.50
N ARG A 170 15.53 -1.59 0.93
CA ARG A 170 14.91 -2.32 -0.19
C ARG A 170 13.62 -3.02 0.20
N THR A 171 13.62 -3.73 1.32
CA THR A 171 12.41 -4.43 1.82
C THR A 171 11.30 -3.44 2.16
N LEU A 172 11.66 -2.31 2.78
CA LEU A 172 10.71 -1.24 3.10
C LEU A 172 10.07 -0.66 1.84
N LEU A 173 10.87 -0.39 0.82
CA LEU A 173 10.37 0.10 -0.46
C LEU A 173 9.46 -0.93 -1.15
N ASP A 174 9.83 -2.21 -1.11
CA ASP A 174 9.00 -3.29 -1.66
C ASP A 174 7.67 -3.42 -0.91
N ASP A 175 7.67 -3.31 0.43
CA ASP A 175 6.45 -3.31 1.25
C ASP A 175 5.57 -2.10 0.93
N PHE A 176 6.16 -0.91 0.87
CA PHE A 176 5.49 0.31 0.52
C PHE A 176 4.82 0.22 -0.86
N MET A 177 5.55 -0.24 -1.87
CA MET A 177 5.02 -0.38 -3.22
C MET A 177 3.90 -1.42 -3.29
N ARG A 178 3.95 -2.50 -2.50
CA ARG A 178 2.84 -3.45 -2.38
C ARG A 178 1.59 -2.80 -1.80
N VAL A 179 1.72 -1.97 -0.77
CA VAL A 179 0.61 -1.19 -0.20
C VAL A 179 0.00 -0.28 -1.25
N VAL A 180 0.83 0.49 -1.95
CA VAL A 180 0.38 1.40 -3.00
C VAL A 180 -0.42 0.67 -4.08
N VAL A 181 0.13 -0.40 -4.66
CA VAL A 181 -0.54 -1.11 -5.78
C VAL A 181 -1.76 -1.92 -5.34
N ALA A 182 -1.84 -2.27 -4.05
CA ALA A 182 -3.00 -2.92 -3.45
C ALA A 182 -4.12 -1.92 -3.06
N THR A 183 -3.80 -0.62 -2.99
CA THR A 183 -4.78 0.42 -2.63
C THR A 183 -5.96 0.43 -3.61
N ARG A 184 -7.18 0.52 -3.08
CA ARG A 184 -8.41 0.67 -3.87
C ARG A 184 -9.22 1.82 -3.31
N LEU A 185 -9.83 2.58 -4.22
CA LEU A 185 -10.83 3.58 -3.87
C LEU A 185 -12.20 3.02 -4.21
N ALA A 186 -13.12 3.11 -3.27
CA ALA A 186 -14.52 2.80 -3.47
C ALA A 186 -15.39 4.01 -3.07
N PRO A 187 -16.59 4.16 -3.66
CA PRO A 187 -17.58 5.04 -3.09
C PRO A 187 -17.88 4.60 -1.65
N ASP A 188 -17.94 5.54 -0.73
CA ASP A 188 -18.41 5.23 0.62
C ASP A 188 -19.93 5.02 0.57
N THR A 189 -20.36 3.78 0.73
CA THR A 189 -21.79 3.41 0.75
C THR A 189 -22.43 3.63 2.11
N GLY A 190 -21.71 4.22 3.08
CA GLY A 190 -22.24 4.55 4.41
C GLY A 190 -22.44 3.34 5.32
N THR A 191 -22.05 2.14 4.91
CA THR A 191 -22.02 0.94 5.75
C THR A 191 -20.73 0.92 6.57
N SER A 192 -20.61 1.82 7.55
CA SER A 192 -19.54 1.69 8.55
C SER A 192 -19.75 0.39 9.33
N PRO A 193 -18.73 -0.46 9.52
CA PRO A 193 -18.83 -1.52 10.49
C PRO A 193 -19.10 -0.93 11.87
N PRO A 194 -19.93 -1.57 12.71
CA PRO A 194 -20.21 -1.07 14.04
C PRO A 194 -18.89 -0.93 14.81
N HIS A 195 -18.66 0.24 15.38
CA HIS A 195 -17.56 0.48 16.29
C HIS A 195 -17.68 -0.51 17.44
N GLY A 196 -16.79 -1.51 17.49
CA GLY A 196 -16.64 -2.37 18.65
C GLY A 196 -16.19 -1.49 19.82
N SER A 197 -17.07 -1.39 20.81
CA SER A 197 -16.85 -0.83 22.14
C SER A 197 -15.88 -1.66 22.95
#